data_7bcab914b0c6630ebab6bfe694801106
#
_entry.id   7bcab914b0c6630ebab6bfe694801106
#
_cell.length_a   1.000
_cell.length_b   1.000
_cell.length_c   1.000
_cell.angle_alpha   90.00
_cell.angle_beta   90.00
_cell.angle_gamma   90.00
#
_symmetry.space_group_name_H-M   'P 1'
#
loop_
_entity.id
_entity.type
_entity.pdbx_description
1 polymer ?
#
loop_
_entity_poly.entity_id
_entity_poly.type
_entity_poly.pdbx_seq_one_letter_code
_entity_poly.pdbx_strand_id
1 'polypeptide(L)'
;MKIIVIDAQGGGIGRSLVAGLRQANVRSEIIAAGTNAIASSNMLKAGANAGASGENAIVYNARRCTEKDIIAGPIGIILANSMHGEISPAMAGAVSESDAVKVLIPSNKCPLYVAGIVQKPLPDYIDDAIQKILALEEANE
;
A
#
# COMPACT_ATOMS: atom_id res chain seq x y z
N MET A 1 11.39 9.75 -6.03
CA MET A 1 10.11 9.03 -5.90
C MET A 1 10.18 8.09 -4.71
N LYS A 2 9.12 7.99 -3.96
CA LYS A 2 9.01 7.03 -2.86
C LYS A 2 7.71 6.24 -2.98
N ILE A 3 7.72 5.06 -2.41
CA ILE A 3 6.58 4.15 -2.37
C ILE A 3 6.21 3.96 -0.91
N ILE A 4 4.98 4.33 -0.55
CA ILE A 4 4.44 4.10 0.78
C ILE A 4 3.56 2.85 0.69
N VAL A 5 3.96 1.78 1.36
CA VAL A 5 3.14 0.57 1.42
C VAL A 5 2.38 0.57 2.74
N ILE A 6 1.07 0.60 2.64
CA ILE A 6 0.16 0.68 3.79
C ILE A 6 -0.59 -0.63 3.93
N ASP A 7 -0.62 -1.18 5.14
CA ASP A 7 -1.41 -2.37 5.43
C ASP A 7 -1.83 -2.38 6.91
N ALA A 8 -2.68 -3.31 7.25
CA ALA A 8 -3.26 -3.49 8.57
C ALA A 8 -3.11 -4.95 9.01
N GLN A 9 -3.61 -5.27 10.19
CA GLN A 9 -3.60 -6.63 10.75
C GLN A 9 -2.18 -7.21 10.74
N GLY A 10 -1.95 -8.35 10.09
CA GLY A 10 -0.62 -8.97 10.02
C GLY A 10 0.29 -8.44 8.91
N GLY A 11 -0.21 -7.55 8.05
CA GLY A 11 0.58 -6.96 6.97
C GLY A 11 0.91 -7.93 5.83
N GLY A 12 0.08 -8.96 5.60
CA GLY A 12 0.39 -10.01 4.63
C GLY A 12 0.48 -9.52 3.19
N ILE A 13 -0.47 -8.71 2.75
CA ILE A 13 -0.46 -8.14 1.39
C ILE A 13 0.70 -7.16 1.26
N GLY A 14 0.87 -6.28 2.23
CA GLY A 14 1.96 -5.31 2.23
C GLY A 14 3.33 -5.97 2.21
N ARG A 15 3.52 -7.04 2.99
CA ARG A 15 4.75 -7.83 3.00
C ARG A 15 5.05 -8.42 1.63
N SER A 16 4.04 -8.99 0.97
CA SER A 16 4.21 -9.56 -0.38
C SER A 16 4.53 -8.50 -1.41
N LEU A 17 3.91 -7.32 -1.31
CA LEU A 17 4.23 -6.18 -2.18
C LEU A 17 5.68 -5.74 -2.00
N VAL A 18 6.13 -5.54 -0.76
CA VAL A 18 7.49 -5.10 -0.49
C VAL A 18 8.50 -6.14 -0.98
N ALA A 19 8.28 -7.41 -0.68
CA ALA A 19 9.17 -8.47 -1.13
C ALA A 19 9.25 -8.53 -2.66
N GLY A 20 8.11 -8.44 -3.34
CA GLY A 20 8.06 -8.48 -4.81
C GLY A 20 8.72 -7.27 -5.44
N LEU A 21 8.56 -6.09 -4.88
CA LEU A 21 9.22 -4.87 -5.35
C LEU A 21 10.75 -4.99 -5.22
N ARG A 22 11.23 -5.54 -4.12
CA ARG A 22 12.68 -5.77 -3.94
C ARG A 22 13.23 -6.80 -4.93
N GLN A 23 12.50 -7.89 -5.14
CA GLN A 23 12.90 -8.91 -6.14
C GLN A 23 12.95 -8.33 -7.55
N ALA A 24 12.07 -7.36 -7.84
CA ALA A 24 12.04 -6.68 -9.13
C ALA A 24 13.06 -5.52 -9.23
N ASN A 25 13.91 -5.36 -8.22
CA ASN A 25 14.96 -4.34 -8.18
C ASN A 25 14.43 -2.90 -8.29
N VAL A 26 13.31 -2.62 -7.63
CA VAL A 26 12.78 -1.25 -7.55
C VAL A 26 13.86 -0.34 -6.94
N ARG A 27 14.03 0.85 -7.51
CA ARG A 27 15.06 1.81 -7.08
C ARG A 27 14.56 2.81 -6.08
N SER A 28 13.25 2.99 -6.01
CA SER A 28 12.62 3.95 -5.13
C SER A 28 12.75 3.54 -3.66
N GLU A 29 12.74 4.52 -2.78
CA GLU A 29 12.64 4.27 -1.35
C GLU A 29 11.27 3.67 -1.04
N ILE A 30 11.24 2.62 -0.21
CA ILE A 30 10.01 2.00 0.26
C ILE A 30 9.86 2.31 1.75
N ILE A 31 8.75 2.95 2.11
CA ILE A 31 8.36 3.19 3.50
C ILE A 31 7.16 2.30 3.82
N ALA A 32 7.30 1.48 4.84
CA ALA A 32 6.20 0.64 5.32
C ALA A 32 5.43 1.39 6.42
N ALA A 33 4.16 1.63 6.20
CA ALA A 33 3.29 2.29 7.17
C ALA A 33 2.14 1.35 7.54
N GLY A 34 2.25 0.72 8.69
CA GLY A 34 1.23 -0.19 9.21
C GLY A 34 0.30 0.49 10.20
N THR A 35 -0.94 0.00 10.29
CA THR A 35 -1.86 0.44 11.34
C THR A 35 -1.36 0.05 12.73
N ASN A 36 -0.52 -0.98 12.81
CA ASN A 36 0.02 -1.52 14.05
C ASN A 36 1.48 -1.92 13.84
N ALA A 37 2.18 -2.19 14.94
CA ALA A 37 3.61 -2.49 14.93
C ALA A 37 3.93 -3.83 14.22
N ILE A 38 3.03 -4.81 14.30
CA ILE A 38 3.25 -6.11 13.67
C ILE A 38 3.24 -5.97 12.15
N ALA A 39 2.26 -5.26 11.60
CA ALA A 39 2.18 -5.01 10.16
C ALA A 39 3.43 -4.27 9.66
N SER A 40 3.80 -3.19 10.34
CA SER A 40 5.01 -2.41 10.00
C SER A 40 6.27 -3.25 10.06
N SER A 41 6.44 -4.06 11.11
CA SER A 41 7.61 -4.91 11.29
C SER A 41 7.71 -5.98 10.20
N ASN A 42 6.61 -6.62 9.85
CA ASN A 42 6.59 -7.65 8.80
C ASN A 42 6.96 -7.06 7.43
N MET A 43 6.46 -5.88 7.11
CA MET A 43 6.81 -5.19 5.87
C MET A 43 8.26 -4.71 5.87
N LEU A 44 8.75 -4.22 6.99
CA LEU A 44 10.15 -3.79 7.12
C LEU A 44 11.10 -4.96 6.90
N LYS A 45 10.82 -6.12 7.51
CA LYS A 45 11.62 -7.34 7.33
C LYS A 45 11.60 -7.84 5.90
N ALA A 46 10.55 -7.56 5.15
CA ALA A 46 10.45 -7.94 3.73
C ALA A 46 11.34 -7.09 2.83
N GLY A 47 11.89 -5.98 3.33
CA GLY A 47 12.84 -5.17 2.58
C GLY A 47 12.53 -3.68 2.46
N ALA A 48 11.57 -3.15 3.22
CA ALA A 48 11.34 -1.71 3.23
C ALA A 48 12.55 -0.97 3.83
N ASN A 49 12.79 0.26 3.38
CA ASN A 49 13.89 1.08 3.89
C ASN A 49 13.60 1.61 5.29
N ALA A 50 12.34 1.88 5.59
CA ALA A 50 11.91 2.38 6.88
C ALA A 50 10.51 1.87 7.20
N GLY A 51 10.18 1.83 8.47
CA GLY A 51 8.84 1.45 8.94
C GLY A 51 8.34 2.39 10.01
N ALA A 52 7.05 2.64 9.98
CA ALA A 52 6.35 3.42 10.99
C ALA A 52 4.96 2.84 11.19
N SER A 53 4.36 3.05 12.37
CA SER A 53 3.06 2.46 12.66
C SER A 53 2.11 3.44 13.33
N GLY A 54 0.83 3.21 13.12
CA GLY A 54 -0.26 3.96 13.74
C GLY A 54 -0.86 5.01 12.83
N GLU A 55 -1.96 5.59 13.30
CA GLU A 55 -2.74 6.55 12.52
C GLU A 55 -1.90 7.76 12.07
N ASN A 56 -1.15 8.34 12.99
CA ASN A 56 -0.34 9.51 12.66
C ASN A 56 0.68 9.18 11.57
N ALA A 57 1.32 8.02 11.64
CA ALA A 57 2.31 7.60 10.64
C ALA A 57 1.69 7.47 9.24
N ILE A 58 0.51 6.88 9.15
CA ILE A 58 -0.19 6.72 7.87
C ILE A 58 -0.62 8.08 7.33
N VAL A 59 -1.25 8.91 8.17
CA VAL A 59 -1.72 10.24 7.76
C VAL A 59 -0.55 11.14 7.34
N TYR A 60 0.51 11.16 8.13
CA TYR A 60 1.70 11.95 7.87
C TYR A 60 2.35 11.58 6.53
N ASN A 61 2.59 10.30 6.31
CA ASN A 61 3.23 9.84 5.08
C ASN A 61 2.35 10.04 3.85
N ALA A 62 1.05 9.79 3.95
CA ALA A 62 0.12 10.00 2.84
C ALA A 62 0.05 11.48 2.43
N ARG A 63 0.01 12.38 3.39
CA ARG A 63 -0.08 13.82 3.12
C ARG A 63 1.19 14.42 2.52
N ARG A 64 2.33 13.81 2.76
CA ARG A 64 3.62 14.31 2.25
C ARG A 64 3.94 13.80 0.85
N CYS A 65 3.15 12.91 0.31
CA CYS A 65 3.37 12.41 -1.04
C CYS A 65 3.10 13.49 -2.08
N THR A 66 3.90 13.46 -3.14
CA THR A 66 3.67 14.25 -4.34
C THR A 66 3.04 13.36 -5.42
N GLU A 67 2.66 13.96 -6.53
CA GLU A 67 2.10 13.24 -7.69
C GLU A 67 3.06 12.21 -8.31
N LYS A 68 4.35 12.28 -7.97
CA LYS A 68 5.36 11.31 -8.41
C LYS A 68 5.49 10.12 -7.48
N ASP A 69 4.93 10.21 -6.29
CA ASP A 69 4.99 9.16 -5.30
C ASP A 69 3.85 8.15 -5.47
N ILE A 70 4.00 6.99 -4.86
CA ILE A 70 3.00 5.92 -4.92
C ILE A 70 2.59 5.52 -3.52
N ILE A 71 1.29 5.29 -3.33
CA ILE A 71 0.75 4.58 -2.18
C ILE A 71 0.23 3.24 -2.69
N ALA A 72 0.67 2.15 -2.09
CA ALA A 72 0.25 0.81 -2.46
C ALA A 72 -0.22 0.03 -1.23
N GLY A 73 -1.16 -0.87 -1.45
CA GLY A 73 -1.71 -1.70 -0.37
C GLY A 73 -3.04 -2.31 -0.75
N PRO A 74 -3.69 -3.01 0.19
CA PRO A 74 -5.04 -3.52 -0.05
C PRO A 74 -6.03 -2.37 -0.26
N ILE A 75 -7.06 -2.60 -1.07
CA ILE A 75 -8.06 -1.58 -1.38
C ILE A 75 -8.75 -1.03 -0.12
N GLY A 76 -8.81 -1.81 0.93
CA GLY A 76 -9.40 -1.38 2.20
C GLY A 76 -8.75 -0.14 2.82
N ILE A 77 -7.54 0.24 2.42
CA ILE A 77 -6.88 1.42 2.97
C ILE A 77 -7.56 2.75 2.59
N ILE A 78 -8.43 2.74 1.58
CA ILE A 78 -9.25 3.92 1.23
C ILE A 78 -10.67 3.84 1.80
N LEU A 79 -10.99 2.80 2.55
CA LEU A 79 -12.33 2.58 3.08
C LEU A 79 -12.34 2.79 4.60
N ALA A 80 -13.05 3.81 5.04
CA ALA A 80 -13.18 4.12 6.46
C ALA A 80 -13.73 2.92 7.24
N ASN A 81 -13.07 2.59 8.34
CA ASN A 81 -13.42 1.49 9.25
C ASN A 81 -13.32 0.09 8.65
N SER A 82 -12.62 -0.06 7.54
CA SER A 82 -12.31 -1.39 7.01
C SER A 82 -11.32 -2.13 7.91
N MET A 83 -11.21 -3.43 7.70
CA MET A 83 -10.33 -4.32 8.47
C MET A 83 -10.60 -4.22 9.97
N HIS A 84 -11.88 -4.39 10.34
CA HIS A 84 -12.38 -4.34 11.73
C HIS A 84 -12.07 -3.01 12.41
N GLY A 85 -12.08 -1.91 11.65
CA GLY A 85 -11.85 -0.57 12.19
C GLY A 85 -10.39 -0.18 12.29
N GLU A 86 -9.45 -1.01 11.86
CA GLU A 86 -8.04 -0.64 11.89
C GLU A 86 -7.73 0.54 10.97
N ILE A 87 -8.45 0.65 9.84
CA ILE A 87 -8.35 1.84 8.99
C ILE A 87 -9.36 2.86 9.48
N SER A 88 -8.90 3.86 10.22
CA SER A 88 -9.77 4.92 10.69
C SER A 88 -10.24 5.82 9.54
N PRO A 89 -11.34 6.58 9.73
CA PRO A 89 -11.75 7.59 8.75
C PRO A 89 -10.63 8.59 8.41
N ALA A 90 -9.82 8.97 9.38
CA ALA A 90 -8.69 9.88 9.15
C ALA A 90 -7.63 9.24 8.24
N MET A 91 -7.31 7.98 8.44
CA MET A 91 -6.38 7.24 7.58
C MET A 91 -6.92 7.12 6.15
N ALA A 92 -8.14 6.64 6.00
CA ALA A 92 -8.77 6.48 4.69
C ALA A 92 -8.86 7.81 3.94
N GLY A 93 -9.23 8.87 4.63
CA GLY A 93 -9.30 10.22 4.06
C GLY A 93 -7.94 10.71 3.60
N ALA A 94 -6.90 10.56 4.41
CA ALA A 94 -5.56 10.99 4.06
C ALA A 94 -5.02 10.23 2.84
N VAL A 95 -5.26 8.93 2.75
CA VAL A 95 -4.84 8.11 1.60
C VAL A 95 -5.59 8.55 0.35
N SER A 96 -6.92 8.66 0.41
CA SER A 96 -7.72 9.03 -0.77
C SER A 96 -7.44 10.45 -1.24
N GLU A 97 -7.18 11.38 -0.35
CA GLU A 97 -6.87 12.79 -0.69
C GLU A 97 -5.44 13.01 -1.12
N SER A 98 -4.55 12.06 -0.87
CA SER A 98 -3.13 12.19 -1.21
C SER A 98 -2.92 12.43 -2.71
N ASP A 99 -1.93 13.23 -3.05
CA ASP A 99 -1.52 13.46 -4.43
C ASP A 99 -0.83 12.24 -5.06
N ALA A 100 -0.42 11.27 -4.25
CA ALA A 100 0.21 10.05 -4.75
C ALA A 100 -0.72 9.27 -5.69
N VAL A 101 -0.14 8.55 -6.63
CA VAL A 101 -0.86 7.53 -7.38
C VAL A 101 -1.12 6.35 -6.44
N LYS A 102 -2.38 5.91 -6.33
CA LYS A 102 -2.75 4.77 -5.48
C LYS A 102 -2.82 3.51 -6.34
N VAL A 103 -2.00 2.52 -6.00
CA VAL A 103 -2.01 1.21 -6.64
C VAL A 103 -2.54 0.22 -5.61
N LEU A 104 -3.78 -0.22 -5.79
CA LEU A 104 -4.53 -0.93 -4.76
C LEU A 104 -4.81 -2.37 -5.18
N ILE A 105 -4.66 -3.28 -4.22
CA ILE A 105 -4.96 -4.70 -4.42
C ILE A 105 -6.43 -4.94 -4.10
N PRO A 106 -7.21 -5.47 -5.05
CA PRO A 106 -8.59 -5.85 -4.77
C PRO A 106 -8.67 -6.91 -3.68
N SER A 107 -9.71 -6.81 -2.85
CA SER A 107 -9.95 -7.79 -1.79
C SER A 107 -11.44 -8.09 -1.74
N ASN A 108 -11.78 -9.38 -1.67
CA ASN A 108 -13.16 -9.82 -1.50
C ASN A 108 -13.63 -9.79 -0.04
N LYS A 109 -12.76 -9.39 0.89
CA LYS A 109 -13.11 -9.23 2.31
C LYS A 109 -13.83 -7.90 2.59
N CYS A 110 -13.82 -6.97 1.65
CA CYS A 110 -14.54 -5.70 1.78
C CYS A 110 -15.87 -5.80 1.02
N PRO A 111 -16.95 -5.17 1.51
CA PRO A 111 -18.22 -5.12 0.78
C PRO A 111 -18.14 -4.15 -0.40
N LEU A 112 -17.14 -4.32 -1.24
CA LEU A 112 -16.84 -3.46 -2.37
C LEU A 112 -16.74 -4.30 -3.63
N TYR A 113 -17.53 -3.95 -4.63
CA TYR A 113 -17.47 -4.57 -5.94
C TYR A 113 -17.00 -3.51 -6.95
N VAL A 114 -15.87 -3.76 -7.59
CA VAL A 114 -15.37 -2.87 -8.64
C VAL A 114 -15.76 -3.47 -9.99
N ALA A 115 -16.58 -2.74 -10.74
CA ALA A 115 -17.06 -3.19 -12.04
C ALA A 115 -15.88 -3.40 -13.00
N GLY A 116 -15.94 -4.49 -13.77
CA GLY A 116 -14.91 -4.79 -14.75
C GLY A 116 -13.69 -5.54 -14.23
N ILE A 117 -13.57 -5.74 -12.92
CA ILE A 117 -12.47 -6.55 -12.38
C ILE A 117 -12.71 -8.04 -12.70
N VAL A 118 -11.68 -8.67 -13.24
CA VAL A 118 -11.65 -10.11 -13.44
C VAL A 118 -11.11 -10.76 -12.18
N GLN A 119 -11.80 -11.77 -11.66
CA GLN A 119 -11.35 -12.52 -10.49
C GLN A 119 -10.05 -13.25 -10.80
N LYS A 120 -9.05 -13.04 -9.94
CA LYS A 120 -7.72 -13.66 -10.04
C LYS A 120 -7.27 -14.12 -8.66
N PRO A 121 -6.37 -15.09 -8.59
CA PRO A 121 -5.68 -15.39 -7.33
C PRO A 121 -4.90 -14.17 -6.83
N LEU A 122 -4.83 -14.01 -5.51
CA LEU A 122 -4.15 -12.87 -4.89
C LEU A 122 -2.72 -12.63 -5.42
N PRO A 123 -1.87 -13.66 -5.62
CA PRO A 123 -0.53 -13.44 -6.18
C PRO A 123 -0.54 -12.74 -7.53
N ASP A 124 -1.54 -13.00 -8.38
CA ASP A 124 -1.64 -12.37 -9.69
C ASP A 124 -1.97 -10.87 -9.57
N TYR A 125 -2.83 -10.50 -8.63
CA TYR A 125 -3.09 -9.08 -8.35
C TYR A 125 -1.84 -8.37 -7.83
N ILE A 126 -1.07 -9.04 -6.98
CA ILE A 126 0.18 -8.48 -6.46
C ILE A 126 1.17 -8.28 -7.60
N ASP A 127 1.32 -9.25 -8.49
CA ASP A 127 2.18 -9.12 -9.66
C ASP A 127 1.75 -7.97 -10.58
N ASP A 128 0.45 -7.83 -10.83
CA ASP A 128 -0.09 -6.71 -11.62
C ASP A 128 0.27 -5.36 -10.97
N ALA A 129 0.13 -5.26 -9.67
CA ALA A 129 0.48 -4.05 -8.92
C ALA A 129 1.97 -3.73 -9.03
N ILE A 130 2.83 -4.74 -8.89
CA ILE A 130 4.29 -4.58 -9.01
C ILE A 130 4.64 -4.08 -10.40
N GLN A 131 4.07 -4.67 -11.45
CA GLN A 131 4.32 -4.23 -12.83
C GLN A 131 3.90 -2.79 -13.05
N LYS A 132 2.75 -2.39 -12.50
CA LYS A 132 2.28 -1.01 -12.58
C LYS A 132 3.23 -0.03 -11.87
N ILE A 133 3.69 -0.40 -10.70
CA ILE A 133 4.63 0.42 -9.92
C ILE A 133 5.95 0.58 -10.66
N LEU A 134 6.48 -0.51 -11.23
CA LEU A 134 7.71 -0.44 -12.02
C LEU A 134 7.56 0.46 -13.24
N ALA A 135 6.43 0.40 -13.93
CA ALA A 135 6.14 1.27 -15.06
C ALA A 135 6.07 2.75 -14.64
N LEU A 136 5.46 3.04 -13.50
CA LEU A 136 5.40 4.41 -12.95
C LEU A 136 6.79 4.91 -12.54
N GLU A 137 7.61 4.06 -11.94
CA GLU A 137 8.99 4.39 -11.58
C GLU A 137 9.80 4.74 -12.83
N GLU A 138 9.71 3.94 -13.86
CA GLU A 138 10.40 4.18 -15.13
C GLU A 138 9.95 5.49 -15.77
N ALA A 139 8.66 5.77 -15.76
CA ALA A 139 8.10 7.00 -16.33
C ALA A 139 8.54 8.26 -15.59
N ASN A 140 8.92 8.15 -14.31
CA ASN A 140 9.36 9.26 -13.47
C ASN A 140 10.88 9.48 -13.50
N GLU A 141 11.59 8.74 -14.30
CA GLU A 141 13.05 8.91 -14.44
C GLU A 141 13.43 10.05 -15.39
#